data_d45b58ee1840f77de352f892f03e13f3
#
_entry.id   d45b58ee1840f77de352f892f03e13f3
#
_cell.length_a   1.000
_cell.length_b   1.000
_cell.length_c   1.000
_cell.angle_alpha   90.00
_cell.angle_beta   90.00
_cell.angle_gamma   90.00
#
_symmetry.space_group_name_H-M   'P 1'
#
loop_
_entity.id
_entity.type
_entity.pdbx_description
1 polymer ?
#
loop_
_entity_poly.entity_id
_entity_poly.type
_entity_poly.pdbx_seq_one_letter_code
_entity_poly.pdbx_strand_id
1 'polypeptide(L)'
;MTVDDEDKVRAERAQAVGLFRYQLIREAADAALSTKQRGKMVRELASREHTDPFGRKVRISRQTIDRWIRDWRAGGFDALVPNPRQCTPRTPAEVLELAVALRRENPDRTAAAIQRILRTQLGWAPDERTLQRNFHRLGLTTAAAAGSAPVFGRFEAEHPNDLGIGDALHGLRIEARKTYLFAFLDDHSRLLPGYRWGYAEDTVRLAAALRPALASRGVPKAAYVDNGSAYVDTWLLRACAKRGVRLVHSKPYRPEGRGKIERFFRTVREQFLVEITGEPDVVGRHHVTDLAELNRLFVAWVETVYHRQVHSETGQTPLARWSAGGPVGLPAPEALTEAFLWEEHRRVTKTATVALQATAMRSTRRWSARSI
;
A
#
# COMPACT_ATOMS: atom_id res chain seq x y z
N MET A 1 -20.02 7.29 20.19
CA MET A 1 -20.89 8.49 20.09
C MET A 1 -21.87 8.17 18.98
N THR A 2 -23.15 8.10 19.29
CA THR A 2 -24.19 7.80 18.31
C THR A 2 -24.47 9.04 17.43
N VAL A 3 -25.16 8.86 16.28
CA VAL A 3 -25.54 10.00 15.42
C VAL A 3 -26.40 10.98 16.20
N ASP A 4 -27.28 10.48 17.06
CA ASP A 4 -28.13 11.30 17.95
C ASP A 4 -27.32 12.14 18.95
N ASP A 5 -26.20 11.62 19.46
CA ASP A 5 -25.30 12.37 20.37
C ASP A 5 -24.59 13.51 19.63
N GLU A 6 -24.18 13.30 18.38
CA GLU A 6 -23.55 14.34 17.56
C GLU A 6 -24.53 15.46 17.19
N ASP A 7 -25.77 15.12 16.86
CA ASP A 7 -26.79 16.09 16.51
C ASP A 7 -27.23 16.90 17.75
N LYS A 8 -27.30 16.28 18.91
CA LYS A 8 -27.54 16.96 20.19
C LYS A 8 -26.44 17.97 20.52
N VAL A 9 -25.17 17.56 20.41
CA VAL A 9 -24.01 18.45 20.62
C VAL A 9 -24.00 19.60 19.62
N ARG A 10 -24.42 19.38 18.37
CA ARG A 10 -24.53 20.45 17.37
C ARG A 10 -25.65 21.43 17.71
N ALA A 11 -26.79 20.92 18.15
CA ALA A 11 -27.91 21.77 18.59
C ALA A 11 -27.53 22.63 19.78
N GLU A 12 -26.89 22.07 20.81
CA GLU A 12 -26.41 22.80 21.96
C GLU A 12 -25.40 23.90 21.59
N ARG A 13 -24.47 23.62 20.68
CA ARG A 13 -23.52 24.62 20.14
C ARG A 13 -24.24 25.72 19.35
N ALA A 14 -25.24 25.39 18.58
CA ALA A 14 -26.02 26.37 17.82
C ALA A 14 -26.80 27.30 18.77
N GLN A 15 -27.37 26.72 19.82
CA GLN A 15 -28.05 27.52 20.87
C GLN A 15 -27.10 28.44 21.61
N ALA A 16 -25.87 27.95 21.98
CA ALA A 16 -24.88 28.79 22.62
C ALA A 16 -24.47 29.99 21.75
N VAL A 17 -24.36 29.79 20.44
CA VAL A 17 -24.12 30.88 19.46
C VAL A 17 -25.32 31.84 19.38
N GLY A 18 -26.55 31.35 19.41
CA GLY A 18 -27.76 32.16 19.45
C GLY A 18 -27.80 33.03 20.69
N LEU A 19 -27.50 32.46 21.86
CA LEU A 19 -27.44 33.18 23.12
C LEU A 19 -26.37 34.29 23.14
N PHE A 20 -25.18 33.98 22.63
CA PHE A 20 -24.14 34.99 22.48
C PHE A 20 -24.56 36.15 21.57
N ARG A 21 -25.19 35.89 20.44
CA ARG A 21 -25.72 36.93 19.55
C ARG A 21 -26.76 37.77 20.22
N TYR A 22 -27.68 37.14 20.95
CA TYR A 22 -28.73 37.85 21.73
C TYR A 22 -28.12 38.73 22.79
N GLN A 23 -27.23 38.21 23.62
CA GLN A 23 -26.55 38.97 24.69
C GLN A 23 -25.86 40.22 24.16
N LEU A 24 -25.28 40.12 23.00
CA LEU A 24 -24.54 41.24 22.37
C LEU A 24 -25.48 42.31 21.81
N ILE A 25 -26.62 41.92 21.24
CA ILE A 25 -27.53 42.89 20.58
C ILE A 25 -28.69 43.35 21.46
N ARG A 26 -28.97 42.73 22.62
CA ARG A 26 -30.18 42.94 23.41
C ARG A 26 -30.50 44.40 23.65
N GLU A 27 -29.48 45.20 24.04
CA GLU A 27 -29.64 46.62 24.31
C GLU A 27 -29.87 47.44 23.04
N ALA A 28 -29.15 47.13 21.97
CA ALA A 28 -29.30 47.80 20.68
C ALA A 28 -30.57 47.40 19.92
N ALA A 29 -31.19 46.27 20.28
CA ALA A 29 -32.43 45.76 19.67
C ALA A 29 -33.69 46.41 20.31
N ASP A 30 -33.56 47.13 21.41
CA ASP A 30 -34.68 47.81 22.06
C ASP A 30 -35.49 48.68 21.04
N ALA A 31 -36.80 48.51 21.03
CA ALA A 31 -37.70 49.21 20.16
C ALA A 31 -37.82 50.71 20.52
N ALA A 32 -37.59 51.06 21.81
CA ALA A 32 -37.65 52.44 22.31
C ALA A 32 -36.50 53.32 21.81
N LEU A 33 -35.41 52.72 21.29
CA LEU A 33 -34.27 53.50 20.85
C LEU A 33 -34.50 54.18 19.48
N SER A 34 -34.15 55.46 19.44
CA SER A 34 -34.06 56.17 18.16
C SER A 34 -32.98 55.61 17.22
N THR A 35 -33.15 55.81 15.90
CA THR A 35 -32.15 55.36 14.91
C THR A 35 -30.76 55.88 15.20
N LYS A 36 -30.64 57.10 15.71
CA LYS A 36 -29.35 57.74 16.03
C LYS A 36 -28.66 57.07 17.23
N GLN A 37 -29.45 56.77 18.28
CA GLN A 37 -28.96 56.09 19.51
C GLN A 37 -28.53 54.66 19.19
N ARG A 38 -29.34 53.89 18.46
CA ARG A 38 -29.01 52.57 17.98
C ARG A 38 -27.72 52.53 17.14
N GLY A 39 -27.60 53.46 16.20
CA GLY A 39 -26.40 53.57 15.35
C GLY A 39 -25.13 53.88 16.14
N LYS A 40 -25.21 54.60 17.25
CA LYS A 40 -24.11 54.83 18.18
C LYS A 40 -23.70 53.57 18.89
N MET A 41 -24.67 52.85 19.50
CA MET A 41 -24.42 51.57 20.20
C MET A 41 -23.83 50.49 19.28
N VAL A 42 -24.36 50.36 18.06
CA VAL A 42 -23.83 49.38 17.12
C VAL A 42 -22.39 49.70 16.73
N ARG A 43 -22.00 50.97 16.60
CA ARG A 43 -20.60 51.35 16.35
C ARG A 43 -19.68 51.01 17.53
N GLU A 44 -20.15 51.25 18.76
CA GLU A 44 -19.43 50.89 20.00
C GLU A 44 -19.23 49.39 20.12
N LEU A 45 -20.26 48.59 19.86
CA LEU A 45 -20.17 47.14 19.86
C LEU A 45 -19.21 46.63 18.78
N ALA A 46 -19.22 47.20 17.58
CA ALA A 46 -18.33 46.80 16.51
C ALA A 46 -16.86 47.18 16.74
N SER A 47 -16.58 48.20 17.58
CA SER A 47 -15.22 48.63 17.90
C SER A 47 -14.53 47.74 18.96
N ARG A 48 -15.28 46.95 19.70
CA ARG A 48 -14.78 46.13 20.82
C ARG A 48 -14.50 44.69 20.37
N GLU A 49 -13.60 44.03 21.07
CA GLU A 49 -13.44 42.57 20.99
C GLU A 49 -14.42 41.90 21.96
N HIS A 50 -15.01 40.81 21.47
CA HIS A 50 -15.95 40.00 22.21
C HIS A 50 -15.39 38.58 22.36
N THR A 51 -15.74 37.91 23.45
CA THR A 51 -15.39 36.48 23.61
C THR A 51 -16.58 35.65 23.19
N ASP A 52 -16.38 34.78 22.17
CA ASP A 52 -17.43 33.89 21.71
C ASP A 52 -17.72 32.76 22.73
N PRO A 53 -18.80 31.99 22.59
CA PRO A 53 -19.14 30.90 23.50
C PRO A 53 -18.08 29.81 23.66
N PHE A 54 -17.09 29.80 22.77
CA PHE A 54 -15.99 28.83 22.71
C PHE A 54 -14.65 29.41 23.17
N GLY A 55 -14.67 30.60 23.79
CA GLY A 55 -13.50 31.26 24.38
C GLY A 55 -12.62 32.01 23.38
N ARG A 56 -13.03 32.18 22.11
CA ARG A 56 -12.24 32.90 21.10
C ARG A 56 -12.54 34.37 21.10
N LYS A 57 -11.53 35.21 20.98
CA LYS A 57 -11.69 36.65 20.78
C LYS A 57 -12.08 36.90 19.32
N VAL A 58 -13.23 37.59 19.15
CA VAL A 58 -13.80 37.90 17.81
C VAL A 58 -14.18 39.37 17.72
N ARG A 59 -13.95 39.97 16.57
CA ARG A 59 -14.49 41.30 16.21
C ARG A 59 -15.67 41.10 15.28
N ILE A 60 -16.78 41.77 15.60
CA ILE A 60 -18.01 41.63 14.85
C ILE A 60 -18.28 42.91 14.09
N SER A 61 -18.44 42.79 12.78
CA SER A 61 -18.67 43.96 11.93
C SER A 61 -20.04 44.61 12.23
N ARG A 62 -20.14 45.91 12.04
CA ARG A 62 -21.38 46.66 12.15
C ARG A 62 -22.52 46.02 11.32
N GLN A 63 -22.23 45.62 10.09
CA GLN A 63 -23.23 44.99 9.22
C GLN A 63 -23.77 43.68 9.81
N THR A 64 -22.91 42.91 10.49
CA THR A 64 -23.32 41.66 11.16
C THR A 64 -24.23 41.94 12.36
N ILE A 65 -23.93 42.96 13.16
CA ILE A 65 -24.76 43.38 14.33
C ILE A 65 -26.10 43.88 13.80
N ASP A 66 -26.13 44.77 12.80
CA ASP A 66 -27.36 45.29 12.20
C ASP A 66 -28.23 44.15 11.61
N ARG A 67 -27.60 43.12 11.02
CA ARG A 67 -28.32 41.92 10.55
C ARG A 67 -28.94 41.16 11.69
N TRP A 68 -28.19 40.86 12.77
CA TRP A 68 -28.72 40.16 13.96
C TRP A 68 -29.87 40.89 14.61
N ILE A 69 -29.82 42.23 14.70
CA ILE A 69 -30.95 43.04 15.21
C ILE A 69 -32.19 42.88 14.36
N ARG A 70 -32.00 42.84 13.03
CA ARG A 70 -33.10 42.62 12.07
C ARG A 70 -33.68 41.23 12.20
N ASP A 71 -32.81 40.20 12.24
CA ASP A 71 -33.20 38.80 12.40
C ASP A 71 -33.97 38.59 13.73
N TRP A 72 -33.51 39.17 14.84
CA TRP A 72 -34.18 39.16 16.13
C TRP A 72 -35.58 39.79 16.06
N ARG A 73 -35.71 40.90 15.39
CA ARG A 73 -37.00 41.59 15.25
C ARG A 73 -38.00 40.87 14.36
N ALA A 74 -37.50 40.09 13.38
CA ALA A 74 -38.32 39.33 12.48
C ALA A 74 -38.78 37.97 13.01
N GLY A 75 -37.91 37.28 13.80
CA GLY A 75 -38.19 35.90 14.22
C GLY A 75 -37.73 35.55 15.65
N GLY A 76 -37.45 36.55 16.50
CA GLY A 76 -37.05 36.31 17.91
C GLY A 76 -35.74 35.55 18.04
N PHE A 77 -35.65 34.80 19.14
CA PHE A 77 -34.42 34.04 19.46
C PHE A 77 -34.04 32.99 18.43
N ASP A 78 -35.02 32.28 17.88
CA ASP A 78 -34.79 31.22 16.92
C ASP A 78 -34.12 31.71 15.65
N ALA A 79 -34.39 32.95 15.23
CA ALA A 79 -33.72 33.58 14.09
C ALA A 79 -32.23 33.91 14.33
N LEU A 80 -31.81 33.96 15.63
CA LEU A 80 -30.40 34.13 16.00
C LEU A 80 -29.64 32.82 16.09
N VAL A 81 -30.33 31.70 16.22
CA VAL A 81 -29.71 30.36 16.25
C VAL A 81 -29.28 29.98 14.85
N PRO A 82 -27.99 29.74 14.59
CA PRO A 82 -27.55 29.32 13.28
C PRO A 82 -28.12 27.93 12.95
N ASN A 83 -28.76 27.81 11.81
CA ASN A 83 -29.12 26.48 11.30
C ASN A 83 -27.87 25.64 11.12
N PRO A 84 -27.81 24.42 11.65
CA PRO A 84 -26.72 23.50 11.39
C PRO A 84 -26.63 23.32 9.86
N ARG A 85 -25.44 23.54 9.31
CA ARG A 85 -25.21 23.21 7.90
C ARG A 85 -25.45 21.73 7.71
N GLN A 86 -26.54 21.37 7.08
CA GLN A 86 -26.73 19.99 6.57
C GLN A 86 -25.77 19.80 5.43
N CYS A 87 -24.58 19.31 5.73
CA CYS A 87 -23.69 18.82 4.70
C CYS A 87 -24.23 17.48 4.22
N THR A 88 -24.92 17.47 3.09
CA THR A 88 -25.22 16.21 2.39
C THR A 88 -23.88 15.51 2.10
N PRO A 89 -23.65 14.30 2.63
CA PRO A 89 -22.43 13.57 2.35
C PRO A 89 -22.29 13.38 0.84
N ARG A 90 -21.13 13.73 0.27
CA ARG A 90 -20.87 13.53 -1.17
C ARG A 90 -20.83 12.04 -1.55
N THR A 91 -20.55 11.19 -0.58
CA THR A 91 -20.52 9.73 -0.76
C THR A 91 -21.87 9.17 -0.36
N PRO A 92 -22.56 8.43 -1.25
CA PRO A 92 -23.82 7.76 -0.94
C PRO A 92 -23.69 6.83 0.28
N ALA A 93 -24.72 6.78 1.11
CA ALA A 93 -24.73 5.96 2.32
C ALA A 93 -24.51 4.47 1.99
N GLU A 94 -25.15 3.97 0.95
CA GLU A 94 -25.07 2.60 0.46
C GLU A 94 -23.61 2.16 0.15
N VAL A 95 -22.82 3.07 -0.42
CA VAL A 95 -21.40 2.80 -0.73
C VAL A 95 -20.56 2.71 0.54
N LEU A 96 -20.87 3.55 1.54
CA LEU A 96 -20.19 3.49 2.85
C LEU A 96 -20.61 2.24 3.62
N GLU A 97 -21.86 1.82 3.54
CA GLU A 97 -22.37 0.59 4.14
C GLU A 97 -21.70 -0.63 3.52
N LEU A 98 -21.58 -0.69 2.20
CA LEU A 98 -20.83 -1.74 1.49
C LEU A 98 -19.36 -1.76 1.92
N ALA A 99 -18.73 -0.59 2.04
CA ALA A 99 -17.36 -0.49 2.53
C ALA A 99 -17.21 -1.04 3.96
N VAL A 100 -18.18 -0.77 4.83
CA VAL A 100 -18.23 -1.28 6.21
C VAL A 100 -18.44 -2.80 6.21
N ALA A 101 -19.33 -3.32 5.36
CA ALA A 101 -19.54 -4.76 5.23
C ALA A 101 -18.25 -5.48 4.79
N LEU A 102 -17.56 -4.97 3.77
CA LEU A 102 -16.27 -5.50 3.31
C LEU A 102 -15.19 -5.46 4.39
N ARG A 103 -15.20 -4.43 5.26
CA ARG A 103 -14.25 -4.32 6.38
C ARG A 103 -14.58 -5.30 7.49
N ARG A 104 -15.86 -5.55 7.78
CA ARG A 104 -16.31 -6.51 8.79
C ARG A 104 -16.10 -7.95 8.35
N GLU A 105 -16.29 -8.23 7.06
CA GLU A 105 -16.04 -9.54 6.45
C GLU A 105 -14.56 -9.94 6.62
N ASN A 106 -13.65 -9.02 6.33
CA ASN A 106 -12.22 -9.23 6.53
C ASN A 106 -11.58 -7.99 7.17
N PRO A 107 -11.37 -8.00 8.51
CA PRO A 107 -10.83 -6.88 9.27
C PRO A 107 -9.39 -6.48 8.88
N ASP A 108 -8.65 -7.36 8.20
CA ASP A 108 -7.28 -7.08 7.76
C ASP A 108 -7.22 -6.29 6.45
N ARG A 109 -8.32 -6.17 5.71
CA ARG A 109 -8.35 -5.33 4.49
C ARG A 109 -8.04 -3.87 4.82
N THR A 110 -7.11 -3.27 4.10
CA THR A 110 -6.84 -1.83 4.20
C THR A 110 -7.93 -1.00 3.52
N ALA A 111 -8.01 0.29 3.83
CA ALA A 111 -8.92 1.20 3.13
C ALA A 111 -8.62 1.25 1.62
N ALA A 112 -7.34 1.16 1.23
CA ALA A 112 -6.92 1.07 -0.17
C ALA A 112 -7.42 -0.21 -0.87
N ALA A 113 -7.36 -1.37 -0.19
CA ALA A 113 -7.90 -2.62 -0.72
C ALA A 113 -9.41 -2.53 -0.93
N ILE A 114 -10.15 -2.00 0.05
CA ILE A 114 -11.60 -1.79 -0.04
C ILE A 114 -11.94 -0.80 -1.17
N GLN A 115 -11.19 0.29 -1.31
CA GLN A 115 -11.37 1.24 -2.42
C GLN A 115 -11.24 0.55 -3.78
N ARG A 116 -10.26 -0.33 -3.94
CA ARG A 116 -10.07 -1.09 -5.17
C ARG A 116 -11.25 -2.02 -5.46
N ILE A 117 -11.74 -2.76 -4.45
CA ILE A 117 -12.91 -3.63 -4.58
C ILE A 117 -14.14 -2.81 -5.03
N LEU A 118 -14.40 -1.68 -4.36
CA LEU A 118 -15.51 -0.79 -4.73
C LEU A 118 -15.39 -0.27 -6.17
N ARG A 119 -14.18 0.11 -6.62
CA ARG A 119 -13.96 0.53 -8.01
C ARG A 119 -14.25 -0.57 -9.01
N THR A 120 -13.86 -1.80 -8.69
CA THR A 120 -14.12 -2.96 -9.56
C THR A 120 -15.61 -3.27 -9.65
N GLN A 121 -16.34 -3.16 -8.55
CA GLN A 121 -17.77 -3.49 -8.48
C GLN A 121 -18.70 -2.37 -8.99
N LEU A 122 -18.38 -1.12 -8.67
CA LEU A 122 -19.26 0.03 -8.90
C LEU A 122 -18.76 0.96 -10.03
N GLY A 123 -17.57 0.70 -10.59
CA GLY A 123 -16.92 1.59 -11.56
C GLY A 123 -16.25 2.82 -10.94
N TRP A 124 -16.49 3.12 -9.68
CA TRP A 124 -15.89 4.22 -8.92
C TRP A 124 -15.77 3.87 -7.43
N ALA A 125 -15.02 4.66 -6.67
CA ALA A 125 -14.96 4.54 -5.21
C ALA A 125 -14.69 5.89 -4.55
N PRO A 126 -15.09 6.07 -3.28
CA PRO A 126 -14.69 7.21 -2.48
C PRO A 126 -13.18 7.27 -2.32
N ASP A 127 -12.66 8.47 -2.01
CA ASP A 127 -11.26 8.64 -1.64
C ASP A 127 -10.90 7.79 -0.40
N GLU A 128 -9.70 7.22 -0.38
CA GLU A 128 -9.21 6.36 0.70
C GLU A 128 -9.32 7.05 2.08
N ARG A 129 -9.03 8.35 2.13
CA ARG A 129 -9.13 9.16 3.35
C ARG A 129 -10.59 9.28 3.85
N THR A 130 -11.57 9.24 2.94
CA THR A 130 -12.99 9.22 3.30
C THR A 130 -13.37 7.88 3.93
N LEU A 131 -12.90 6.77 3.38
CA LEU A 131 -13.08 5.44 3.96
C LEU A 131 -12.41 5.32 5.33
N GLN A 132 -11.15 5.78 5.46
CA GLN A 132 -10.42 5.78 6.73
C GLN A 132 -11.15 6.57 7.82
N ARG A 133 -11.67 7.77 7.50
CA ARG A 133 -12.46 8.58 8.45
C ARG A 133 -13.75 7.87 8.86
N ASN A 134 -14.43 7.21 7.92
CA ASN A 134 -15.63 6.45 8.23
C ASN A 134 -15.31 5.25 9.14
N PHE A 135 -14.29 4.47 8.82
CA PHE A 135 -13.85 3.34 9.65
C PHE A 135 -13.41 3.80 11.06
N HIS A 136 -12.68 4.90 11.16
CA HIS A 136 -12.31 5.49 12.46
C HIS A 136 -13.54 5.86 13.28
N ARG A 137 -14.52 6.53 12.66
CA ARG A 137 -15.78 6.92 13.34
C ARG A 137 -16.54 5.72 13.87
N LEU A 138 -16.50 4.59 13.18
CA LEU A 138 -17.20 3.34 13.52
C LEU A 138 -16.36 2.38 14.40
N GLY A 139 -15.16 2.78 14.82
CA GLY A 139 -14.25 1.95 15.60
C GLY A 139 -13.67 0.75 14.85
N LEU A 140 -13.71 0.77 13.51
CA LEU A 140 -13.23 -0.29 12.63
C LEU A 140 -11.78 -0.05 12.16
N THR A 141 -10.95 0.54 13.00
CA THR A 141 -9.53 0.77 12.72
C THR A 141 -8.70 -0.44 13.13
N THR A 142 -7.84 -0.94 12.23
CA THR A 142 -6.71 -1.78 12.64
C THR A 142 -5.69 -0.88 13.34
N ALA A 143 -5.05 -1.38 14.40
CA ALA A 143 -3.95 -0.67 15.04
C ALA A 143 -2.90 -0.33 13.97
N ALA A 144 -2.75 0.95 13.67
CA ALA A 144 -1.74 1.42 12.74
C ALA A 144 -0.36 1.04 13.30
N ALA A 145 0.42 0.31 12.53
CA ALA A 145 1.83 0.17 12.77
C ALA A 145 2.45 1.59 12.62
N ALA A 146 2.51 2.31 13.71
CA ALA A 146 3.23 3.57 13.79
C ALA A 146 4.73 3.28 13.75
N GLY A 147 5.38 3.72 12.70
CA GLY A 147 6.82 3.62 12.54
C GLY A 147 7.26 4.37 11.30
N SER A 148 7.40 5.69 11.40
CA SER A 148 8.18 6.45 10.42
C SER A 148 9.64 6.05 10.58
N ALA A 149 10.16 5.25 9.65
CA ALA A 149 11.58 4.95 9.59
C ALA A 149 12.37 6.22 9.19
N PRO A 150 13.57 6.44 9.73
CA PRO A 150 14.40 7.57 9.38
C PRO A 150 14.74 7.56 7.88
N VAL A 151 14.68 8.73 7.27
CA VAL A 151 14.98 8.93 5.84
C VAL A 151 16.51 8.89 5.68
N PHE A 152 17.04 7.72 5.30
CA PHE A 152 18.40 7.61 4.77
C PHE A 152 18.42 8.02 3.30
N GLY A 153 19.58 8.51 2.82
CA GLY A 153 19.75 9.03 1.46
C GLY A 153 19.15 8.12 0.38
N ARG A 154 18.34 8.70 -0.49
CA ARG A 154 17.57 7.98 -1.51
C ARG A 154 18.51 7.60 -2.66
N PHE A 155 18.97 6.36 -2.68
CA PHE A 155 19.59 5.78 -3.87
C PHE A 155 18.49 5.27 -4.82
N GLU A 156 18.61 5.55 -6.10
CA GLU A 156 17.75 5.02 -7.16
C GLU A 156 18.59 4.82 -8.43
N ALA A 157 18.47 3.65 -9.04
CA ALA A 157 19.12 3.35 -10.31
C ALA A 157 18.59 4.27 -11.41
N GLU A 158 19.46 4.69 -12.32
CA GLU A 158 19.15 5.66 -13.37
C GLU A 158 18.22 5.08 -14.43
N HIS A 159 18.40 3.80 -14.79
CA HIS A 159 17.62 3.13 -15.82
C HIS A 159 17.05 1.79 -15.36
N PRO A 160 15.96 1.31 -15.99
CA PRO A 160 15.48 -0.05 -15.80
C PRO A 160 16.60 -1.08 -16.11
N ASN A 161 16.63 -2.18 -15.38
CA ASN A 161 17.66 -3.22 -15.46
C ASN A 161 19.09 -2.80 -15.03
N ASP A 162 19.30 -1.60 -14.50
CA ASP A 162 20.60 -1.26 -13.90
C ASP A 162 20.83 -2.01 -12.60
N LEU A 163 19.79 -2.13 -11.76
CA LEU A 163 19.85 -2.83 -10.50
C LEU A 163 18.54 -3.55 -10.18
N GLY A 164 18.62 -4.87 -10.02
CA GLY A 164 17.56 -5.69 -9.42
C GLY A 164 17.78 -5.87 -7.93
N ILE A 165 16.73 -5.86 -7.12
CA ILE A 165 16.78 -6.16 -5.69
C ILE A 165 16.05 -7.49 -5.48
N GLY A 166 16.77 -8.51 -5.00
CA GLY A 166 16.22 -9.85 -4.74
C GLY A 166 16.06 -10.12 -3.26
N ASP A 167 14.91 -10.68 -2.87
CA ASP A 167 14.64 -11.09 -1.49
C ASP A 167 13.54 -12.16 -1.42
N ALA A 168 13.35 -12.77 -0.26
CA ALA A 168 12.34 -13.79 -0.01
C ALA A 168 11.35 -13.34 1.08
N LEU A 169 10.03 -13.55 0.80
CA LEU A 169 8.96 -13.31 1.74
C LEU A 169 8.40 -14.65 2.25
N HIS A 170 8.27 -14.78 3.56
CA HIS A 170 7.52 -15.87 4.16
C HIS A 170 6.01 -15.67 3.96
N GLY A 171 5.36 -16.66 3.33
CA GLY A 171 3.95 -16.63 2.99
C GLY A 171 3.07 -17.46 3.92
N LEU A 172 1.88 -17.75 3.41
CA LEU A 172 0.88 -18.60 4.10
C LEU A 172 1.32 -20.08 4.11
N ARG A 173 0.63 -20.88 4.91
CA ARG A 173 0.80 -22.35 4.88
C ARG A 173 -0.27 -22.95 3.98
N ILE A 174 0.13 -23.91 3.14
CA ILE A 174 -0.76 -24.76 2.34
C ILE A 174 -0.48 -26.21 2.76
N GLU A 175 -1.50 -26.94 3.16
CA GLU A 175 -1.35 -28.32 3.66
C GLU A 175 -0.25 -28.44 4.75
N ALA A 176 -0.29 -27.54 5.74
CA ALA A 176 0.71 -27.39 6.80
C ALA A 176 2.14 -27.05 6.34
N ARG A 177 2.42 -26.94 5.04
CA ARG A 177 3.73 -26.57 4.48
C ARG A 177 3.83 -25.06 4.31
N LYS A 178 4.90 -24.47 4.83
CA LYS A 178 5.20 -23.05 4.70
C LYS A 178 5.58 -22.70 3.25
N THR A 179 5.08 -21.57 2.76
CA THR A 179 5.44 -21.06 1.44
C THR A 179 6.39 -19.88 1.53
N TYR A 180 7.18 -19.70 0.47
CA TYR A 180 8.18 -18.62 0.34
C TYR A 180 8.02 -17.98 -1.05
N LEU A 181 7.89 -16.64 -1.09
CA LEU A 181 7.91 -15.89 -2.33
C LEU A 181 9.33 -15.39 -2.58
N PHE A 182 9.96 -15.87 -3.64
CA PHE A 182 11.14 -15.22 -4.21
C PHE A 182 10.68 -14.13 -5.19
N ALA A 183 11.20 -12.92 -5.02
CA ALA A 183 10.89 -11.81 -5.90
C ALA A 183 12.15 -11.00 -6.22
N PHE A 184 12.22 -10.52 -7.45
CA PHE A 184 13.18 -9.53 -7.89
C PHE A 184 12.44 -8.25 -8.23
N LEU A 185 12.85 -7.14 -7.66
CA LEU A 185 12.29 -5.81 -7.89
C LEU A 185 13.32 -4.97 -8.66
N ASP A 186 12.91 -4.40 -9.77
CA ASP A 186 13.72 -3.40 -10.46
C ASP A 186 13.80 -2.10 -9.65
N ASP A 187 15.01 -1.65 -9.35
CA ASP A 187 15.24 -0.51 -8.46
C ASP A 187 14.73 0.80 -9.04
N HIS A 188 14.79 0.97 -10.37
CA HIS A 188 14.30 2.16 -11.05
C HIS A 188 12.77 2.19 -11.14
N SER A 189 12.17 1.20 -11.77
CA SER A 189 10.76 1.21 -12.14
C SER A 189 9.82 0.69 -11.05
N ARG A 190 10.32 -0.06 -10.08
CA ARG A 190 9.55 -0.86 -9.11
C ARG A 190 8.78 -2.02 -9.76
N LEU A 191 9.04 -2.34 -11.04
CA LEU A 191 8.48 -3.51 -11.68
C LEU A 191 9.12 -4.78 -11.10
N LEU A 192 8.37 -5.89 -11.13
CA LEU A 192 8.85 -7.21 -10.73
C LEU A 192 9.22 -8.00 -11.99
N PRO A 193 10.49 -8.05 -12.39
CA PRO A 193 10.91 -8.86 -13.54
C PRO A 193 10.69 -10.35 -13.33
N GLY A 194 10.87 -10.83 -12.08
CA GLY A 194 10.73 -12.22 -11.74
C GLY A 194 10.23 -12.44 -10.33
N TYR A 195 9.35 -13.42 -10.19
CA TYR A 195 8.76 -13.79 -8.92
C TYR A 195 8.20 -15.21 -8.97
N ARG A 196 8.25 -15.95 -7.86
CA ARG A 196 7.67 -17.29 -7.75
C ARG A 196 7.50 -17.72 -6.29
N TRP A 197 6.37 -18.34 -6.00
CA TRP A 197 6.15 -19.05 -4.74
C TRP A 197 6.72 -20.46 -4.80
N GLY A 198 7.26 -20.94 -3.67
CA GLY A 198 7.78 -22.29 -3.48
C GLY A 198 7.63 -22.76 -2.04
N TYR A 199 7.86 -24.06 -1.79
CA TYR A 199 7.79 -24.66 -0.45
C TYR A 199 9.11 -24.71 0.31
N ALA A 200 10.18 -24.20 -0.28
CA ALA A 200 11.49 -24.15 0.38
C ALA A 200 12.21 -22.87 0.01
N GLU A 201 13.03 -22.39 0.91
CA GLU A 201 13.93 -21.25 0.69
C GLU A 201 15.28 -21.77 0.22
N ASP A 202 15.37 -22.07 -1.07
CA ASP A 202 16.54 -22.66 -1.70
C ASP A 202 16.85 -22.06 -3.09
N THR A 203 18.05 -22.37 -3.57
CA THR A 203 18.57 -21.88 -4.84
C THR A 203 17.72 -22.32 -6.05
N VAL A 204 17.11 -23.50 -6.02
CA VAL A 204 16.30 -24.01 -7.13
C VAL A 204 15.05 -23.15 -7.32
N ARG A 205 14.39 -22.77 -6.21
CA ARG A 205 13.20 -21.90 -6.23
C ARG A 205 13.55 -20.47 -6.58
N LEU A 206 14.68 -19.99 -6.10
CA LEU A 206 15.23 -18.70 -6.50
C LEU A 206 15.52 -18.65 -8.01
N ALA A 207 16.17 -19.67 -8.56
CA ALA A 207 16.43 -19.77 -10.00
C ALA A 207 15.12 -19.87 -10.81
N ALA A 208 14.09 -20.54 -10.27
CA ALA A 208 12.77 -20.61 -10.89
C ALA A 208 12.06 -19.25 -10.95
N ALA A 209 12.43 -18.29 -10.11
CA ALA A 209 12.00 -16.89 -10.20
C ALA A 209 12.90 -16.07 -11.17
N LEU A 210 14.22 -16.28 -11.11
CA LEU A 210 15.19 -15.50 -11.85
C LEU A 210 15.20 -15.82 -13.36
N ARG A 211 15.19 -17.10 -13.74
CA ARG A 211 15.27 -17.52 -15.15
C ARG A 211 14.15 -16.91 -16.04
N PRO A 212 12.86 -16.97 -15.66
CA PRO A 212 11.80 -16.29 -16.40
C PRO A 212 11.97 -14.77 -16.43
N ALA A 213 12.50 -14.17 -15.36
CA ALA A 213 12.82 -12.74 -15.33
C ALA A 213 13.79 -12.37 -16.45
N LEU A 214 14.91 -13.08 -16.55
CA LEU A 214 15.93 -12.84 -17.58
C LEU A 214 15.38 -13.07 -18.99
N ALA A 215 14.51 -14.07 -19.16
CA ALA A 215 13.91 -14.40 -20.46
C ALA A 215 12.92 -13.33 -20.95
N SER A 216 12.17 -12.70 -20.05
CA SER A 216 11.06 -11.80 -20.41
C SER A 216 11.40 -10.31 -20.26
N ARG A 217 12.33 -9.97 -19.38
CA ARG A 217 12.66 -8.59 -19.02
C ARG A 217 14.14 -8.23 -19.25
N GLY A 218 14.92 -9.15 -19.82
CA GLY A 218 16.35 -8.95 -20.09
C GLY A 218 17.24 -9.16 -18.85
N VAL A 219 18.52 -8.97 -19.05
CA VAL A 219 19.55 -9.24 -18.03
C VAL A 219 19.89 -7.96 -17.28
N PRO A 220 19.71 -7.90 -15.95
CA PRO A 220 20.12 -6.74 -15.17
C PRO A 220 21.64 -6.62 -15.10
N LYS A 221 22.17 -5.40 -15.05
CA LYS A 221 23.61 -5.15 -14.86
C LYS A 221 24.10 -5.66 -13.50
N ALA A 222 23.28 -5.48 -12.47
CA ALA A 222 23.57 -5.97 -11.13
C ALA A 222 22.29 -6.44 -10.41
N ALA A 223 22.46 -7.34 -9.45
CA ALA A 223 21.41 -7.73 -8.51
C ALA A 223 21.92 -7.60 -7.08
N TYR A 224 21.20 -6.85 -6.25
CA TYR A 224 21.44 -6.69 -4.83
C TYR A 224 20.61 -7.73 -4.07
N VAL A 225 21.28 -8.61 -3.34
CA VAL A 225 20.65 -9.72 -2.65
C VAL A 225 21.17 -9.81 -1.21
N ASP A 226 20.48 -10.54 -0.34
CA ASP A 226 20.97 -10.79 1.00
C ASP A 226 22.04 -11.89 1.02
N ASN A 227 22.53 -12.20 2.23
CA ASN A 227 23.51 -13.28 2.46
C ASN A 227 22.83 -14.63 2.76
N GLY A 228 21.53 -14.78 2.47
CA GLY A 228 20.81 -16.04 2.63
C GLY A 228 21.45 -17.18 1.82
N SER A 229 21.34 -18.40 2.30
CA SER A 229 21.98 -19.59 1.69
C SER A 229 21.64 -19.77 0.21
N ALA A 230 20.43 -19.42 -0.20
CA ALA A 230 19.99 -19.48 -1.59
C ALA A 230 20.76 -18.52 -2.52
N TYR A 231 21.20 -17.38 -2.01
CA TYR A 231 21.88 -16.33 -2.79
C TYR A 231 23.40 -16.48 -2.84
N VAL A 232 23.98 -17.27 -1.95
CA VAL A 232 25.44 -17.55 -1.93
C VAL A 232 25.82 -18.88 -2.57
N ASP A 233 24.84 -19.60 -3.11
CA ASP A 233 25.06 -20.89 -3.76
C ASP A 233 25.90 -20.75 -5.03
N THR A 234 26.89 -21.62 -5.15
CA THR A 234 27.88 -21.59 -6.24
C THR A 234 27.23 -21.72 -7.64
N TRP A 235 26.17 -22.48 -7.76
CA TRP A 235 25.45 -22.65 -9.01
C TRP A 235 24.78 -21.34 -9.47
N LEU A 236 24.12 -20.63 -8.55
CA LEU A 236 23.51 -19.33 -8.84
C LEU A 236 24.57 -18.29 -9.21
N LEU A 237 25.66 -18.24 -8.45
CA LEU A 237 26.79 -17.35 -8.73
C LEU A 237 27.34 -17.56 -10.15
N ARG A 238 27.50 -18.84 -10.57
CA ARG A 238 27.93 -19.19 -11.93
C ARG A 238 26.91 -18.78 -12.99
N ALA A 239 25.63 -19.04 -12.76
CA ALA A 239 24.56 -18.64 -13.69
C ALA A 239 24.54 -17.13 -13.92
N CYS A 240 24.66 -16.36 -12.84
CA CYS A 240 24.74 -14.89 -12.90
C CYS A 240 26.02 -14.43 -13.62
N ALA A 241 27.18 -15.01 -13.29
CA ALA A 241 28.44 -14.68 -13.94
C ALA A 241 28.43 -14.97 -15.46
N LYS A 242 27.91 -16.14 -15.88
CA LYS A 242 27.72 -16.48 -17.31
C LYS A 242 26.84 -15.49 -18.05
N ARG A 243 25.91 -14.83 -17.36
CA ARG A 243 25.00 -13.82 -17.95
C ARG A 243 25.49 -12.39 -17.75
N GLY A 244 26.63 -12.18 -17.11
CA GLY A 244 27.17 -10.85 -16.84
C GLY A 244 26.41 -10.07 -15.75
N VAL A 245 25.60 -10.75 -14.93
CA VAL A 245 24.93 -10.15 -13.78
C VAL A 245 25.89 -10.05 -12.63
N ARG A 246 26.21 -8.85 -12.17
CA ARG A 246 27.02 -8.62 -10.98
C ARG A 246 26.16 -8.81 -9.71
N LEU A 247 26.40 -9.88 -8.95
CA LEU A 247 25.77 -10.06 -7.65
C LEU A 247 26.47 -9.18 -6.60
N VAL A 248 25.66 -8.40 -5.89
CA VAL A 248 26.09 -7.54 -4.80
C VAL A 248 25.37 -8.00 -3.53
N HIS A 249 26.12 -8.55 -2.60
CA HIS A 249 25.57 -9.00 -1.31
C HIS A 249 25.48 -7.84 -0.32
N SER A 250 24.39 -7.82 0.46
CA SER A 250 24.21 -6.84 1.52
C SER A 250 25.30 -6.98 2.57
N LYS A 251 25.84 -5.85 3.06
CA LYS A 251 26.72 -5.88 4.22
C LYS A 251 25.89 -6.19 5.47
N PRO A 252 26.40 -7.05 6.39
CA PRO A 252 25.73 -7.29 7.66
C PRO A 252 25.42 -5.96 8.38
N TYR A 253 24.21 -5.86 8.94
CA TYR A 253 23.74 -4.68 9.68
C TYR A 253 23.57 -3.38 8.87
N ARG A 254 23.59 -3.42 7.53
CA ARG A 254 23.28 -2.28 6.67
C ARG A 254 22.12 -2.60 5.71
N PRO A 255 20.89 -2.34 6.10
CA PRO A 255 19.68 -2.59 5.28
C PRO A 255 19.47 -1.56 4.17
N GLU A 256 20.42 -0.65 3.95
CA GLU A 256 20.35 0.51 3.05
C GLU A 256 20.19 0.08 1.59
N GLY A 257 19.20 -0.38 1.09
CA GLY A 257 18.92 -0.86 -0.28
C GLY A 257 17.77 -1.83 -0.33
N ARG A 258 17.39 -2.43 0.82
CA ARG A 258 16.29 -3.40 0.89
C ARG A 258 14.92 -2.76 1.15
N GLY A 259 14.87 -1.50 1.60
CA GLY A 259 13.62 -0.83 1.96
C GLY A 259 12.57 -0.81 0.84
N LYS A 260 12.99 -0.85 -0.43
CA LYS A 260 12.08 -0.89 -1.58
C LYS A 260 11.38 -2.23 -1.73
N ILE A 261 12.13 -3.35 -1.62
CA ILE A 261 11.54 -4.69 -1.71
C ILE A 261 10.76 -5.04 -0.44
N GLU A 262 11.18 -4.55 0.73
CA GLU A 262 10.42 -4.69 1.98
C GLU A 262 9.07 -3.97 1.89
N ARG A 263 9.02 -2.79 1.27
CA ARG A 263 7.77 -2.07 0.98
C ARG A 263 6.89 -2.84 0.01
N PHE A 264 7.46 -3.43 -1.04
CA PHE A 264 6.74 -4.32 -1.92
C PHE A 264 6.15 -5.51 -1.15
N PHE A 265 6.92 -6.16 -0.29
CA PHE A 265 6.43 -7.27 0.53
C PHE A 265 5.32 -6.85 1.50
N ARG A 266 5.35 -5.63 2.02
CA ARG A 266 4.22 -5.06 2.75
C ARG A 266 2.98 -4.96 1.86
N THR A 267 3.12 -4.46 0.64
CA THR A 267 2.03 -4.39 -0.32
C THR A 267 1.46 -5.78 -0.64
N VAL A 268 2.31 -6.81 -0.78
CA VAL A 268 1.85 -8.21 -0.95
C VAL A 268 1.02 -8.66 0.25
N ARG A 269 1.47 -8.40 1.49
CA ARG A 269 0.71 -8.76 2.68
C ARG A 269 -0.64 -8.05 2.76
N GLU A 270 -0.66 -6.74 2.52
CA GLU A 270 -1.84 -5.90 2.70
C GLU A 270 -2.85 -5.98 1.56
N GLN A 271 -2.46 -6.41 0.36
CA GLN A 271 -3.32 -6.37 -0.82
C GLN A 271 -3.52 -7.72 -1.52
N PHE A 272 -2.66 -8.70 -1.27
CA PHE A 272 -2.77 -10.04 -1.84
C PHE A 272 -3.01 -11.10 -0.77
N LEU A 273 -2.09 -11.26 0.20
CA LEU A 273 -2.22 -12.30 1.23
C LEU A 273 -3.43 -12.09 2.15
N VAL A 274 -3.90 -10.86 2.29
CA VAL A 274 -5.11 -10.54 3.08
C VAL A 274 -6.38 -11.17 2.48
N GLU A 275 -6.41 -11.42 1.17
CA GLU A 275 -7.59 -11.94 0.46
C GLU A 275 -7.59 -13.47 0.33
N ILE A 276 -6.49 -14.13 0.69
CA ILE A 276 -6.31 -15.58 0.52
C ILE A 276 -5.92 -16.26 1.83
N THR A 277 -6.15 -17.56 1.91
CA THR A 277 -5.78 -18.41 3.04
C THR A 277 -5.41 -19.81 2.56
N GLY A 278 -4.54 -20.50 3.29
CA GLY A 278 -4.28 -21.92 3.09
C GLY A 278 -5.12 -22.82 4.01
N GLU A 279 -5.96 -22.23 4.85
CA GLU A 279 -6.84 -22.94 5.76
C GLU A 279 -8.27 -22.95 5.21
N PRO A 280 -8.98 -24.08 5.25
CA PRO A 280 -10.37 -24.14 4.84
C PRO A 280 -11.26 -23.34 5.80
N ASP A 281 -12.45 -22.97 5.34
CA ASP A 281 -13.53 -22.37 6.13
C ASP A 281 -13.24 -20.99 6.78
N VAL A 282 -12.20 -20.28 6.33
CA VAL A 282 -11.95 -18.91 6.75
C VAL A 282 -12.84 -17.95 5.95
N VAL A 283 -13.80 -17.35 6.64
CA VAL A 283 -14.74 -16.40 6.03
C VAL A 283 -14.02 -15.18 5.47
N GLY A 284 -14.43 -14.74 4.28
CA GLY A 284 -13.92 -13.53 3.65
C GLY A 284 -12.56 -13.68 2.97
N ARG A 285 -12.01 -14.89 2.88
CA ARG A 285 -10.76 -15.19 2.17
C ARG A 285 -10.92 -16.35 1.22
N HIS A 286 -10.25 -16.27 0.08
CA HIS A 286 -10.22 -17.39 -0.86
C HIS A 286 -9.29 -18.50 -0.36
N HIS A 287 -9.79 -19.73 -0.26
CA HIS A 287 -9.00 -20.89 0.15
C HIS A 287 -8.12 -21.36 -1.02
N VAL A 288 -6.82 -21.26 -0.86
CA VAL A 288 -5.81 -21.75 -1.81
C VAL A 288 -5.44 -23.18 -1.47
N THR A 289 -5.67 -24.09 -2.40
CA THR A 289 -5.51 -25.53 -2.20
C THR A 289 -4.10 -26.04 -2.51
N ASP A 290 -3.41 -25.41 -3.46
CA ASP A 290 -2.08 -25.83 -3.87
C ASP A 290 -1.16 -24.68 -4.29
N LEU A 291 0.12 -25.01 -4.46
CA LEU A 291 1.15 -24.03 -4.86
C LEU A 291 0.97 -23.51 -6.30
N ALA A 292 0.38 -24.31 -7.18
CA ALA A 292 0.16 -23.91 -8.57
C ALA A 292 -0.94 -22.84 -8.62
N GLU A 293 -2.00 -23.02 -7.86
CA GLU A 293 -3.07 -22.04 -7.70
C GLU A 293 -2.52 -20.73 -7.09
N LEU A 294 -1.73 -20.81 -6.01
CA LEU A 294 -1.09 -19.65 -5.41
C LEU A 294 -0.27 -18.86 -6.43
N ASN A 295 0.53 -19.56 -7.24
CA ASN A 295 1.32 -18.90 -8.29
C ASN A 295 0.43 -18.28 -9.37
N ARG A 296 -0.64 -18.94 -9.84
CA ARG A 296 -1.57 -18.37 -10.83
C ARG A 296 -2.23 -17.08 -10.32
N LEU A 297 -2.76 -17.11 -9.09
CA LEU A 297 -3.38 -15.95 -8.46
C LEU A 297 -2.39 -14.80 -8.29
N PHE A 298 -1.16 -15.11 -7.87
CA PHE A 298 -0.13 -14.10 -7.68
C PHE A 298 0.33 -13.47 -9.00
N VAL A 299 0.51 -14.26 -10.06
CA VAL A 299 0.80 -13.75 -11.41
C VAL A 299 -0.30 -12.81 -11.87
N ALA A 300 -1.56 -13.21 -11.75
CA ALA A 300 -2.70 -12.39 -12.11
C ALA A 300 -2.70 -11.06 -11.33
N TRP A 301 -2.50 -11.11 -10.01
CA TRP A 301 -2.46 -9.91 -9.17
C TRP A 301 -1.30 -8.99 -9.55
N VAL A 302 -0.10 -9.52 -9.77
CA VAL A 302 1.07 -8.71 -10.16
C VAL A 302 0.82 -8.00 -11.48
N GLU A 303 0.36 -8.72 -12.50
CA GLU A 303 0.22 -8.18 -13.87
C GLU A 303 -0.99 -7.24 -14.02
N THR A 304 -2.09 -7.51 -13.32
CA THR A 304 -3.33 -6.72 -13.47
C THR A 304 -3.48 -5.61 -12.44
N VAL A 305 -2.88 -5.75 -11.26
CA VAL A 305 -3.00 -4.80 -10.14
C VAL A 305 -1.68 -4.09 -9.89
N TYR A 306 -0.64 -4.80 -9.43
CA TYR A 306 0.58 -4.17 -8.95
C TYR A 306 1.33 -3.41 -10.04
N HIS A 307 1.56 -4.01 -11.21
CA HIS A 307 2.27 -3.36 -12.31
C HIS A 307 1.53 -2.17 -12.92
N ARG A 308 0.20 -2.07 -12.70
CA ARG A 308 -0.67 -1.04 -13.27
C ARG A 308 -1.13 0.00 -12.26
N GLN A 309 -0.87 -0.19 -10.98
CA GLN A 309 -1.18 0.80 -9.94
C GLN A 309 -0.09 1.87 -9.90
N VAL A 310 -0.49 3.15 -9.78
CA VAL A 310 0.47 4.25 -9.63
C VAL A 310 1.22 4.10 -8.31
N HIS A 311 2.54 4.03 -8.39
CA HIS A 311 3.41 3.89 -7.22
C HIS A 311 3.61 5.26 -6.57
N SER A 312 3.36 5.36 -5.26
CA SER A 312 3.35 6.63 -4.51
C SER A 312 4.66 7.42 -4.55
N GLU A 313 5.81 6.73 -4.67
CA GLU A 313 7.12 7.40 -4.73
C GLU A 313 7.50 7.90 -6.12
N THR A 314 7.08 7.17 -7.16
CA THR A 314 7.48 7.47 -8.55
C THR A 314 6.44 8.29 -9.30
N GLY A 315 5.19 8.33 -8.79
CA GLY A 315 4.07 8.99 -9.46
C GLY A 315 3.64 8.32 -10.78
N GLN A 316 4.23 7.17 -11.12
CA GLN A 316 3.97 6.40 -12.34
C GLN A 316 3.65 4.95 -12.00
N THR A 317 3.04 4.23 -12.94
CA THR A 317 2.90 2.78 -12.80
C THR A 317 4.24 2.09 -13.03
N PRO A 318 4.55 0.99 -12.32
CA PRO A 318 5.79 0.23 -12.57
C PRO A 318 5.96 -0.15 -14.04
N LEU A 319 4.88 -0.58 -14.69
CA LEU A 319 4.91 -0.97 -16.10
C LEU A 319 5.23 0.21 -17.03
N ALA A 320 4.60 1.37 -16.85
CA ALA A 320 4.86 2.55 -17.67
C ALA A 320 6.29 3.03 -17.51
N ARG A 321 6.79 3.07 -16.27
CA ARG A 321 8.15 3.50 -15.97
C ARG A 321 9.20 2.54 -16.51
N TRP A 322 8.95 1.22 -16.47
CA TRP A 322 9.79 0.23 -17.12
C TRP A 322 9.86 0.46 -18.63
N SER A 323 8.69 0.60 -19.28
CA SER A 323 8.60 0.76 -20.74
C SER A 323 9.22 2.05 -21.25
N ALA A 324 9.24 3.11 -20.44
CA ALA A 324 9.89 4.39 -20.77
C ALA A 324 11.43 4.26 -20.90
N GLY A 325 12.04 3.23 -20.30
CA GLY A 325 13.48 2.95 -20.44
C GLY A 325 13.91 2.40 -21.80
N GLY A 326 12.98 2.17 -22.70
CA GLY A 326 13.26 1.66 -24.04
C GLY A 326 13.36 0.12 -24.11
N PRO A 327 13.75 -0.41 -25.26
CA PRO A 327 13.86 -1.85 -25.48
C PRO A 327 15.02 -2.46 -24.68
N VAL A 328 14.76 -3.62 -24.06
CA VAL A 328 15.78 -4.40 -23.35
C VAL A 328 16.30 -5.53 -24.22
N GLY A 329 17.59 -5.78 -24.18
CA GLY A 329 18.20 -6.93 -24.87
C GLY A 329 17.79 -8.23 -24.18
N LEU A 330 17.08 -9.11 -24.88
CA LEU A 330 16.74 -10.43 -24.38
C LEU A 330 17.86 -11.43 -24.71
N PRO A 331 18.26 -12.28 -23.74
CA PRO A 331 19.23 -13.32 -23.99
C PRO A 331 18.63 -14.43 -24.86
N ALA A 332 19.45 -15.07 -25.69
CA ALA A 332 19.03 -16.25 -26.44
C ALA A 332 18.59 -17.40 -25.50
N PRO A 333 17.52 -18.13 -25.82
CA PRO A 333 16.99 -19.20 -24.97
C PRO A 333 18.04 -20.29 -24.64
N GLU A 334 18.91 -20.61 -25.62
CA GLU A 334 20.00 -21.57 -25.47
C GLU A 334 21.02 -21.10 -24.43
N ALA A 335 21.35 -19.82 -24.48
CA ALA A 335 22.29 -19.19 -23.55
C ALA A 335 21.75 -19.14 -22.13
N LEU A 336 20.41 -18.97 -21.94
CA LEU A 336 19.76 -19.11 -20.64
C LEU A 336 19.77 -20.56 -20.16
N THR A 337 19.45 -21.49 -21.04
CA THR A 337 19.46 -22.92 -20.73
C THR A 337 20.84 -23.36 -20.25
N GLU A 338 21.88 -22.98 -20.98
CA GLU A 338 23.26 -23.28 -20.61
C GLU A 338 23.68 -22.64 -19.29
N ALA A 339 23.26 -21.40 -19.00
CA ALA A 339 23.61 -20.72 -17.75
C ALA A 339 22.98 -21.38 -16.53
N PHE A 340 21.76 -21.93 -16.69
CA PHE A 340 21.01 -22.57 -15.61
C PHE A 340 21.12 -24.10 -15.64
N LEU A 341 22.03 -24.69 -16.40
CA LEU A 341 22.32 -26.12 -16.29
C LEU A 341 22.86 -26.45 -14.91
N TRP A 342 22.20 -27.41 -14.27
CA TRP A 342 22.68 -27.96 -13.02
C TRP A 342 23.91 -28.80 -13.29
N GLU A 343 25.03 -28.50 -12.63
CA GLU A 343 26.26 -29.25 -12.71
C GLU A 343 26.49 -29.97 -11.39
N GLU A 344 26.59 -31.29 -11.44
CA GLU A 344 26.83 -32.12 -10.28
C GLU A 344 28.13 -32.90 -10.48
N HIS A 345 29.10 -32.66 -9.59
CA HIS A 345 30.35 -33.39 -9.58
C HIS A 345 30.18 -34.71 -8.84
N ARG A 346 30.38 -35.83 -9.53
CA ARG A 346 30.33 -37.17 -8.93
C ARG A 346 31.62 -37.91 -9.18
N ARG A 347 32.02 -38.68 -8.19
CA ARG A 347 33.19 -39.54 -8.31
C ARG A 347 32.83 -40.80 -9.12
N VAL A 348 33.59 -41.06 -10.15
CA VAL A 348 33.44 -42.31 -10.91
C VAL A 348 34.01 -43.43 -10.07
N THR A 349 33.27 -44.51 -9.87
CA THR A 349 33.78 -45.70 -9.17
C THR A 349 34.80 -46.44 -9.96
N LYS A 350 35.54 -47.35 -9.34
CA LYS A 350 36.53 -48.24 -10.03
C LYS A 350 35.88 -49.12 -11.10
N THR A 351 34.56 -49.35 -11.04
CA THR A 351 33.75 -50.11 -12.00
C THR A 351 33.17 -49.21 -13.14
N ALA A 352 33.69 -47.99 -13.28
CA ALA A 352 33.24 -47.02 -14.27
C ALA A 352 31.73 -46.66 -14.15
N THR A 353 31.20 -46.65 -12.94
CA THR A 353 29.81 -46.26 -12.66
C THR A 353 29.77 -44.94 -11.92
N VAL A 354 28.71 -44.16 -12.16
CA VAL A 354 28.37 -42.91 -11.48
C VAL A 354 26.96 -43.03 -10.93
N ALA A 355 26.76 -42.72 -9.65
CA ALA A 355 25.43 -42.63 -9.07
C ALA A 355 24.89 -41.22 -9.25
N LEU A 356 23.75 -41.07 -9.95
CA LEU A 356 22.99 -39.85 -10.10
C LEU A 356 21.56 -40.08 -9.61
N GLN A 357 21.09 -39.31 -8.67
CA GLN A 357 19.73 -39.42 -8.09
C GLN A 357 19.32 -40.86 -7.74
N ALA A 358 20.18 -41.56 -7.01
CA ALA A 358 20.00 -42.97 -6.64
C ALA A 358 20.00 -44.00 -7.80
N THR A 359 20.24 -43.58 -9.03
CA THR A 359 20.34 -44.44 -10.20
C THR A 359 21.82 -44.60 -10.61
N ALA A 360 22.31 -45.82 -10.70
CA ALA A 360 23.65 -46.10 -11.14
C ALA A 360 23.71 -46.07 -12.68
N MET A 361 24.50 -45.21 -13.26
CA MET A 361 24.74 -45.13 -14.70
C MET A 361 26.16 -45.62 -15.03
N ARG A 362 26.31 -46.43 -16.08
CA ARG A 362 27.63 -46.77 -16.62
C ARG A 362 28.21 -45.59 -17.43
N SER A 363 29.40 -45.16 -17.05
CA SER A 363 30.14 -44.16 -17.81
C SER A 363 30.60 -44.79 -19.13
N THR A 364 30.18 -44.20 -20.27
CA THR A 364 30.76 -44.54 -21.56
C THR A 364 32.11 -43.84 -21.71
N ARG A 365 33.10 -44.48 -22.39
CA ARG A 365 34.52 -44.02 -22.52
C ARG A 365 34.76 -42.59 -23.05
N ARG A 366 33.73 -41.79 -23.28
CA ARG A 366 33.82 -40.40 -23.76
C ARG A 366 33.84 -39.34 -22.69
N TRP A 367 33.74 -39.70 -21.42
CA TRP A 367 33.86 -38.75 -20.34
C TRP A 367 35.33 -38.57 -20.00
N SER A 368 35.91 -37.46 -20.45
CA SER A 368 37.29 -37.12 -20.10
C SER A 368 37.35 -36.87 -18.57
N ALA A 369 37.87 -37.81 -17.82
CA ALA A 369 38.26 -37.61 -16.43
C ALA A 369 39.43 -36.61 -16.44
N ARG A 370 39.20 -35.35 -16.12
CA ARG A 370 40.27 -34.49 -15.60
C ARG A 370 40.47 -34.87 -14.13
N SER A 371 41.51 -35.61 -13.91
CA SER A 371 42.08 -35.81 -12.58
C SER A 371 42.62 -34.46 -12.08
N ILE A 372 42.19 -34.08 -10.92
CA ILE A 372 42.93 -33.15 -10.04
C ILE A 372 43.42 -33.96 -8.86
#